data_a716880377cb37de696259039e32b048
#
_entry.id   a716880377cb37de696259039e32b048
#
_cell.length_a   1.000
_cell.length_b   1.000
_cell.length_c   1.000
_cell.angle_alpha   90.00
_cell.angle_beta   90.00
_cell.angle_gamma   90.00
#
_symmetry.space_group_name_H-M   'P 1'
#
loop_
_entity.id
_entity.type
_entity.pdbx_description
1 polymer ?
#
loop_
_entity_poly.entity_id
_entity_poly.type
_entity_poly.pdbx_seq_one_letter_code
_entity_poly.pdbx_strand_id
1 'polypeptide(L)'
;ARRGESLRAHVIISLEAAASGTSKTIRLRRKVHCGSCSGSGAAAGSRPVTCNTCSGRGQVLRSQGFFSVRSACPTCQGQGEIIENPCKTCQGAGLEQKNEEIEIEIPAGVEEGMILRVTGRGNEGARGVPAGDLQVVIGYERHAFFQRVDDHVGFELPVSYSQAVLGADLEVPTLEGKAVLTVPPGTQSGEILRMRGMGFPSVHSRRSKGDQLVEVTIEVPKKVSDEQEELLRQLAEIEETEVGARRKGFLDRFKEYFG
;
A
#
# COMPACT_ATOMS: atom_id res chain seq x y z
N ALA A 1 3.16 -29.81 11.79
CA ALA A 1 2.44 -29.05 12.82
C ALA A 1 1.77 -27.84 12.15
N ARG A 2 0.47 -27.67 12.35
CA ARG A 2 -0.26 -26.52 11.80
C ARG A 2 0.11 -25.30 12.63
N ARG A 3 0.60 -24.23 12.01
CA ARG A 3 0.81 -22.93 12.67
C ARG A 3 -0.53 -22.34 13.11
N GLY A 4 -0.51 -21.39 14.03
CA GLY A 4 -1.65 -20.54 14.31
C GLY A 4 -2.15 -19.88 13.02
N GLU A 5 -3.39 -19.43 13.03
CA GLU A 5 -4.02 -18.76 11.88
C GLU A 5 -3.32 -17.43 11.59
N SER A 6 -2.98 -17.19 10.33
CA SER A 6 -2.44 -15.90 9.92
C SER A 6 -3.55 -14.86 9.84
N LEU A 7 -3.23 -13.63 10.21
CA LEU A 7 -4.14 -12.49 10.18
C LEU A 7 -3.80 -11.58 9.00
N ARG A 8 -4.80 -10.86 8.53
CA ARG A 8 -4.64 -9.85 7.48
C ARG A 8 -5.16 -8.50 7.98
N ALA A 9 -4.37 -7.46 7.77
CA ALA A 9 -4.71 -6.08 8.09
C ALA A 9 -4.44 -5.18 6.89
N HIS A 10 -5.13 -4.05 6.81
CA HIS A 10 -4.89 -3.02 5.80
C HIS A 10 -4.37 -1.77 6.49
N VAL A 11 -3.34 -1.18 5.94
CA VAL A 11 -2.74 0.07 6.42
C VAL A 11 -2.70 1.04 5.27
N ILE A 12 -3.26 2.22 5.50
CA ILE A 12 -3.28 3.31 4.54
C ILE A 12 -2.23 4.34 4.96
N ILE A 13 -1.37 4.76 4.04
CA ILE A 13 -0.28 5.73 4.25
C ILE A 13 -0.32 6.81 3.18
N SER A 14 0.29 7.96 3.44
CA SER A 14 0.48 9.01 2.43
C SER A 14 1.59 8.64 1.43
N LEU A 15 1.66 9.31 0.30
CA LEU A 15 2.70 9.09 -0.71
C LEU A 15 4.09 9.49 -0.19
N GLU A 16 4.16 10.56 0.61
CA GLU A 16 5.40 11.02 1.25
C GLU A 16 5.92 9.98 2.26
N ALA A 17 5.01 9.39 3.06
CA ALA A 17 5.35 8.30 3.97
C ALA A 17 5.81 7.05 3.22
N ALA A 18 5.21 6.76 2.05
CA ALA A 18 5.66 5.67 1.19
C ALA A 18 7.03 5.95 0.58
N ALA A 19 7.36 7.20 0.26
CA ALA A 19 8.66 7.58 -0.28
C ALA A 19 9.78 7.53 0.76
N SER A 20 9.52 8.02 1.98
CA SER A 20 10.52 8.10 3.06
C SER A 20 10.63 6.82 3.91
N GLY A 21 9.58 5.98 3.90
CA GLY A 21 9.37 4.93 4.88
C GLY A 21 8.80 5.49 6.18
N THR A 22 8.12 4.66 6.94
CA THR A 22 7.46 5.08 8.19
C THR A 22 7.23 3.89 9.11
N SER A 23 6.99 4.15 10.40
CA SER A 23 6.41 3.17 11.32
C SER A 23 4.96 3.48 11.56
N LYS A 24 4.10 2.47 11.64
CA LYS A 24 2.68 2.63 11.96
C LYS A 24 2.23 1.60 12.98
N THR A 25 1.57 2.06 14.05
CA THR A 25 0.97 1.17 15.04
C THR A 25 -0.44 0.82 14.63
N ILE A 26 -0.73 -0.46 14.53
CA ILE A 26 -2.08 -0.97 14.26
C ILE A 26 -2.64 -1.70 15.47
N ARG A 27 -3.94 -1.57 15.68
CA ARG A 27 -4.69 -2.32 16.68
C ARG A 27 -5.41 -3.47 16.00
N LEU A 28 -5.16 -4.67 16.46
CA LEU A 28 -5.86 -5.83 15.96
C LEU A 28 -6.27 -6.77 17.08
N ARG A 29 -7.37 -7.47 16.85
CA ARG A 29 -7.89 -8.49 17.74
C ARG A 29 -7.31 -9.82 17.33
N ARG A 30 -6.49 -10.42 18.21
CA ARG A 30 -5.85 -11.71 17.96
C ARG A 30 -6.06 -12.69 19.12
N LYS A 31 -5.95 -13.97 18.83
CA LYS A 31 -5.92 -15.01 19.84
C LYS A 31 -4.49 -15.08 20.41
N VAL A 32 -4.39 -14.91 21.72
CA VAL A 32 -3.13 -15.03 22.47
C VAL A 32 -3.26 -16.14 23.52
N HIS A 33 -2.15 -16.61 24.04
CA HIS A 33 -2.22 -17.58 25.14
C HIS A 33 -2.97 -16.98 26.33
N CYS A 34 -3.92 -17.75 26.87
CA CYS A 34 -4.71 -17.33 28.01
C CYS A 34 -3.83 -17.02 29.20
N GLY A 35 -3.88 -15.79 29.70
CA GLY A 35 -3.08 -15.34 30.83
C GLY A 35 -3.31 -16.13 32.13
N SER A 36 -4.53 -16.62 32.33
CA SER A 36 -4.90 -17.40 33.56
C SER A 36 -4.32 -18.81 33.60
N CYS A 37 -4.07 -19.44 32.44
CA CYS A 37 -3.58 -20.82 32.38
C CYS A 37 -2.29 -20.95 31.56
N SER A 38 -1.71 -19.86 31.10
CA SER A 38 -0.50 -19.82 30.28
C SER A 38 -0.55 -20.78 29.08
N GLY A 39 -1.72 -20.85 28.42
CA GLY A 39 -1.94 -21.69 27.25
C GLY A 39 -2.28 -23.15 27.53
N SER A 40 -2.25 -23.63 28.78
CA SER A 40 -2.54 -25.04 29.12
C SER A 40 -4.01 -25.43 28.94
N GLY A 41 -4.94 -24.47 29.00
CA GLY A 41 -6.37 -24.72 29.00
C GLY A 41 -6.91 -25.32 30.29
N ALA A 42 -6.05 -25.73 31.22
CA ALA A 42 -6.45 -26.33 32.49
C ALA A 42 -6.62 -25.24 33.57
N ALA A 43 -7.47 -25.49 34.54
CA ALA A 43 -7.65 -24.62 35.70
C ALA A 43 -6.37 -24.57 36.56
N ALA A 44 -6.19 -23.50 37.35
CA ALA A 44 -5.07 -23.37 38.26
C ALA A 44 -4.95 -24.60 39.18
N GLY A 45 -3.75 -25.16 39.28
CA GLY A 45 -3.48 -26.36 40.07
C GLY A 45 -3.80 -27.69 39.35
N SER A 46 -4.40 -27.67 38.18
CA SER A 46 -4.64 -28.87 37.37
C SER A 46 -3.75 -28.89 36.13
N ARG A 47 -3.51 -30.05 35.58
CA ARG A 47 -2.73 -30.26 34.36
C ARG A 47 -3.51 -31.10 33.37
N PRO A 48 -3.30 -30.93 32.07
CA PRO A 48 -3.80 -31.88 31.09
C PRO A 48 -3.27 -33.29 31.36
N VAL A 49 -4.11 -34.27 31.24
CA VAL A 49 -3.77 -35.70 31.43
C VAL A 49 -3.71 -36.41 30.10
N THR A 50 -2.80 -37.37 29.96
CA THR A 50 -2.65 -38.15 28.72
C THR A 50 -3.97 -38.92 28.43
N CYS A 51 -4.45 -38.82 27.20
CA CYS A 51 -5.64 -39.53 26.78
C CYS A 51 -5.43 -41.05 26.81
N ASN A 52 -6.16 -41.76 27.64
CA ASN A 52 -6.03 -43.23 27.79
C ASN A 52 -6.44 -43.97 26.50
N THR A 53 -7.41 -43.44 25.71
CA THR A 53 -7.92 -44.08 24.49
C THR A 53 -6.83 -44.16 23.37
N CYS A 54 -5.97 -43.19 23.26
CA CYS A 54 -4.94 -43.13 22.23
C CYS A 54 -3.51 -43.10 22.80
N SER A 55 -3.38 -43.22 24.12
CA SER A 55 -2.10 -43.18 24.83
C SER A 55 -1.23 -41.98 24.41
N GLY A 56 -1.83 -40.78 24.29
CA GLY A 56 -1.17 -39.53 23.92
C GLY A 56 -0.97 -39.32 22.42
N ARG A 57 -1.27 -40.31 21.58
CA ARG A 57 -1.02 -40.24 20.13
C ARG A 57 -1.97 -39.32 19.36
N GLY A 58 -3.11 -38.95 19.93
CA GLY A 58 -4.14 -38.14 19.26
C GLY A 58 -4.90 -38.88 18.15
N GLN A 59 -4.47 -40.05 17.74
CA GLN A 59 -5.03 -40.85 16.66
C GLN A 59 -5.29 -42.27 17.10
N VAL A 60 -6.30 -42.90 16.54
CA VAL A 60 -6.61 -44.31 16.71
C VAL A 60 -6.62 -44.99 15.35
N LEU A 61 -6.15 -46.24 15.33
CA LEU A 61 -6.21 -47.12 14.17
C LEU A 61 -7.54 -47.86 14.19
N ARG A 62 -8.33 -47.72 13.18
CA ARG A 62 -9.53 -48.51 12.94
C ARG A 62 -9.29 -49.48 11.81
N SER A 63 -9.33 -50.77 12.08
CA SER A 63 -9.27 -51.80 11.05
C SER A 63 -10.69 -52.06 10.52
N GLN A 64 -10.84 -51.90 9.19
CA GLN A 64 -12.03 -52.37 8.48
C GLN A 64 -11.57 -53.38 7.40
N GLY A 65 -11.73 -54.66 7.73
CA GLY A 65 -11.26 -55.72 6.87
C GLY A 65 -9.74 -55.68 6.67
N PHE A 66 -9.26 -55.62 5.43
CA PHE A 66 -7.84 -55.58 5.09
C PHE A 66 -7.19 -54.20 5.16
N PHE A 67 -7.96 -53.15 5.46
CA PHE A 67 -7.46 -51.77 5.50
C PHE A 67 -7.46 -51.22 6.92
N SER A 68 -6.33 -50.59 7.29
CA SER A 68 -6.21 -49.85 8.56
C SER A 68 -6.26 -48.33 8.26
N VAL A 69 -7.27 -47.65 8.79
CA VAL A 69 -7.46 -46.22 8.64
C VAL A 69 -7.09 -45.50 9.94
N ARG A 70 -6.22 -44.50 9.85
CA ARG A 70 -5.93 -43.61 10.98
C ARG A 70 -6.99 -42.53 11.06
N SER A 71 -7.67 -42.45 12.20
CA SER A 71 -8.65 -41.39 12.47
C SER A 71 -8.28 -40.63 13.74
N ALA A 72 -8.74 -39.34 13.83
CA ALA A 72 -8.59 -38.61 15.08
C ALA A 72 -9.24 -39.38 16.24
N CYS A 73 -8.58 -39.38 17.39
CA CYS A 73 -9.15 -40.05 18.59
C CYS A 73 -10.44 -39.37 18.98
N PRO A 74 -11.57 -40.11 19.12
CA PRO A 74 -12.88 -39.53 19.42
C PRO A 74 -12.93 -38.91 20.83
N THR A 75 -12.11 -39.38 21.76
CA THR A 75 -12.10 -38.90 23.14
C THR A 75 -11.37 -37.59 23.31
N CYS A 76 -10.18 -37.40 22.67
CA CYS A 76 -9.40 -36.19 22.79
C CYS A 76 -9.43 -35.33 21.50
N GLN A 77 -10.23 -35.73 20.50
CA GLN A 77 -10.39 -35.02 19.22
C GLN A 77 -9.05 -34.68 18.51
N GLY A 78 -8.06 -35.56 18.66
CA GLY A 78 -6.76 -35.39 18.06
C GLY A 78 -5.71 -34.70 18.93
N GLN A 79 -6.05 -34.22 20.11
CA GLN A 79 -5.13 -33.49 20.99
C GLN A 79 -4.13 -34.39 21.74
N GLY A 80 -4.46 -35.64 21.93
CA GLY A 80 -3.63 -36.58 22.70
C GLY A 80 -3.78 -36.46 24.22
N GLU A 81 -4.36 -35.38 24.70
CA GLU A 81 -4.55 -35.05 26.11
C GLU A 81 -5.99 -34.67 26.37
N ILE A 82 -6.43 -34.78 27.63
CA ILE A 82 -7.77 -34.43 28.12
C ILE A 82 -7.62 -33.44 29.26
N ILE A 83 -8.47 -32.42 29.28
CA ILE A 83 -8.55 -31.44 30.36
C ILE A 83 -9.74 -31.81 31.22
N GLU A 84 -9.51 -32.39 32.41
CA GLU A 84 -10.57 -32.73 33.36
C GLU A 84 -11.18 -31.47 33.97
N ASN A 85 -10.35 -30.50 34.34
CA ASN A 85 -10.79 -29.23 34.93
C ASN A 85 -10.42 -28.06 33.98
N PRO A 86 -11.37 -27.60 33.15
CA PRO A 86 -11.08 -26.52 32.19
C PRO A 86 -10.88 -25.16 32.87
N CYS A 87 -9.98 -24.37 32.37
CA CYS A 87 -9.77 -22.99 32.79
C CYS A 87 -11.04 -22.17 32.58
N LYS A 88 -11.49 -21.46 33.59
CA LYS A 88 -12.73 -20.66 33.54
C LYS A 88 -12.67 -19.52 32.52
N THR A 89 -11.48 -18.94 32.28
CA THR A 89 -11.28 -17.82 31.36
C THR A 89 -11.39 -18.26 29.91
N CYS A 90 -10.68 -19.32 29.50
CA CYS A 90 -10.63 -19.79 28.11
C CYS A 90 -11.48 -21.04 27.86
N GLN A 91 -12.18 -21.56 28.86
CA GLN A 91 -13.04 -22.74 28.77
C GLN A 91 -12.37 -23.99 28.14
N GLY A 92 -11.09 -24.17 28.46
CA GLY A 92 -10.28 -25.28 27.93
C GLY A 92 -9.54 -25.00 26.63
N ALA A 93 -9.82 -23.90 25.94
CA ALA A 93 -9.18 -23.57 24.65
C ALA A 93 -7.67 -23.24 24.75
N GLY A 94 -7.20 -22.79 25.92
CA GLY A 94 -5.84 -22.31 26.12
C GLY A 94 -5.52 -20.97 25.49
N LEU A 95 -6.45 -20.42 24.71
CA LEU A 95 -6.33 -19.16 23.99
C LEU A 95 -7.44 -18.20 24.38
N GLU A 96 -7.15 -16.92 24.46
CA GLU A 96 -8.13 -15.85 24.64
C GLU A 96 -7.97 -14.78 23.56
N GLN A 97 -9.06 -14.05 23.30
CA GLN A 97 -9.00 -12.93 22.36
C GLN A 97 -8.58 -11.66 23.07
N LYS A 98 -7.54 -11.01 22.55
CA LYS A 98 -7.02 -9.75 23.08
C LYS A 98 -6.82 -8.73 21.97
N ASN A 99 -7.12 -7.47 22.26
CA ASN A 99 -6.69 -6.38 21.39
C ASN A 99 -5.23 -6.08 21.69
N GLU A 100 -4.39 -6.11 20.67
CA GLU A 100 -2.96 -5.87 20.77
C GLU A 100 -2.57 -4.76 19.79
N GLU A 101 -1.68 -3.88 20.24
CA GLU A 101 -1.05 -2.87 19.39
C GLU A 101 0.26 -3.44 18.85
N ILE A 102 0.41 -3.41 17.54
CA ILE A 102 1.59 -3.92 16.86
C ILE A 102 2.17 -2.78 16.03
N GLU A 103 3.41 -2.44 16.28
CA GLU A 103 4.18 -1.51 15.47
C GLU A 103 4.72 -2.24 14.23
N ILE A 104 4.55 -1.62 13.07
CA ILE A 104 4.95 -2.15 11.78
C ILE A 104 5.87 -1.14 11.12
N GLU A 105 7.06 -1.58 10.79
CA GLU A 105 7.99 -0.81 9.97
C GLU A 105 7.64 -0.99 8.49
N ILE A 106 7.38 0.13 7.83
CA ILE A 106 7.03 0.19 6.41
C ILE A 106 8.25 0.75 5.68
N PRO A 107 8.90 -0.03 4.82
CA PRO A 107 10.09 0.40 4.11
C PRO A 107 9.79 1.50 3.10
N ALA A 108 10.79 2.34 2.82
CA ALA A 108 10.73 3.33 1.77
C ALA A 108 10.55 2.66 0.39
N GLY A 109 9.74 3.29 -0.47
CA GLY A 109 9.44 2.78 -1.80
C GLY A 109 8.32 1.76 -1.88
N VAL A 110 7.73 1.35 -0.72
CA VAL A 110 6.65 0.36 -0.69
C VAL A 110 5.56 0.71 -1.70
N GLU A 111 5.03 -0.28 -2.41
CA GLU A 111 4.01 -0.11 -3.44
C GLU A 111 2.60 -0.36 -2.90
N GLU A 112 1.60 0.23 -3.54
CA GLU A 112 0.21 -0.04 -3.24
C GLU A 112 -0.13 -1.52 -3.52
N GLY A 113 -0.87 -2.14 -2.59
CA GLY A 113 -1.18 -3.56 -2.67
C GLY A 113 -0.07 -4.50 -2.20
N MET A 114 1.15 -3.99 -1.93
CA MET A 114 2.23 -4.81 -1.38
C MET A 114 1.84 -5.39 -0.03
N ILE A 115 2.23 -6.64 0.21
CA ILE A 115 1.95 -7.36 1.45
C ILE A 115 3.24 -7.46 2.28
N LEU A 116 3.26 -6.75 3.39
CA LEU A 116 4.31 -6.88 4.39
C LEU A 116 3.99 -8.04 5.34
N ARG A 117 4.91 -8.97 5.49
CA ARG A 117 4.75 -10.12 6.38
C ARG A 117 5.47 -9.88 7.69
N VAL A 118 4.72 -9.83 8.78
CA VAL A 118 5.26 -9.74 10.14
C VAL A 118 5.15 -11.13 10.79
N THR A 119 6.29 -11.81 10.89
CA THR A 119 6.35 -13.20 11.34
C THR A 119 5.93 -13.33 12.81
N GLY A 120 5.09 -14.34 13.10
CA GLY A 120 4.65 -14.65 14.46
C GLY A 120 3.66 -13.66 15.09
N ARG A 121 3.14 -12.69 14.31
CA ARG A 121 2.16 -11.70 14.79
C ARG A 121 0.71 -12.01 14.40
N GLY A 122 0.45 -13.21 13.86
CA GLY A 122 -0.90 -13.75 13.68
C GLY A 122 -1.48 -14.29 14.99
N ASN A 123 -2.50 -15.13 14.90
CA ASN A 123 -3.05 -15.83 16.06
C ASN A 123 -2.03 -16.81 16.64
N GLU A 124 -1.94 -16.88 17.97
CA GLU A 124 -1.19 -17.94 18.64
C GLU A 124 -1.75 -19.31 18.28
N GLY A 125 -0.86 -20.29 18.19
CA GLY A 125 -1.26 -21.68 18.03
C GLY A 125 -1.63 -22.32 19.35
N ALA A 126 -2.43 -23.38 19.30
CA ALA A 126 -2.71 -24.18 20.48
C ALA A 126 -1.41 -24.92 20.91
N ARG A 127 -1.16 -24.98 22.21
CA ARG A 127 -0.14 -25.82 22.89
C ARG A 127 1.08 -26.22 22.03
N GLY A 128 2.14 -25.44 22.09
CA GLY A 128 3.41 -25.78 21.42
C GLY A 128 3.41 -25.59 19.88
N VAL A 129 2.31 -25.14 19.34
CA VAL A 129 2.19 -24.78 17.92
C VAL A 129 2.61 -23.31 17.76
N PRO A 130 3.55 -22.98 16.86
CA PRO A 130 3.99 -21.60 16.64
C PRO A 130 2.84 -20.74 16.15
N ALA A 131 2.91 -19.44 16.47
CA ALA A 131 1.96 -18.45 15.99
C ALA A 131 1.92 -18.35 14.46
N GLY A 132 0.81 -17.90 13.94
CA GLY A 132 0.68 -17.50 12.55
C GLY A 132 1.39 -16.18 12.29
N ASP A 133 1.33 -15.70 11.06
CA ASP A 133 1.92 -14.44 10.65
C ASP A 133 0.83 -13.37 10.47
N LEU A 134 1.23 -12.10 10.59
CA LEU A 134 0.39 -10.98 10.21
C LEU A 134 0.80 -10.53 8.81
N GLN A 135 -0.17 -10.47 7.92
CA GLN A 135 -0.04 -9.94 6.57
C GLN A 135 -0.65 -8.53 6.53
N VAL A 136 0.18 -7.54 6.26
CA VAL A 136 -0.25 -6.14 6.18
C VAL A 136 -0.26 -5.71 4.74
N VAL A 137 -1.45 -5.40 4.23
CA VAL A 137 -1.64 -4.88 2.88
C VAL A 137 -1.53 -3.35 2.93
N ILE A 138 -0.64 -2.80 2.14
CA ILE A 138 -0.43 -1.37 2.05
C ILE A 138 -1.41 -0.76 1.05
N GLY A 139 -2.02 0.36 1.43
CA GLY A 139 -2.80 1.22 0.55
C GLY A 139 -2.32 2.66 0.67
N TYR A 140 -2.68 3.49 -0.31
CA TYR A 140 -2.36 4.91 -0.31
C TYR A 140 -3.58 5.76 -0.02
N GLU A 141 -3.36 6.87 0.69
CA GLU A 141 -4.32 7.97 0.73
C GLU A 141 -4.37 8.64 -0.64
N ARG A 142 -5.57 9.09 -1.03
CA ARG A 142 -5.67 9.95 -2.22
C ARG A 142 -4.90 11.23 -1.99
N HIS A 143 -3.95 11.52 -2.88
CA HIS A 143 -3.22 12.77 -2.85
C HIS A 143 -3.92 13.84 -3.71
N ALA A 144 -3.79 15.11 -3.31
CA ALA A 144 -4.49 16.21 -3.99
C ALA A 144 -4.02 16.41 -5.44
N PHE A 145 -2.74 16.18 -5.71
CA PHE A 145 -2.13 16.40 -7.01
C PHE A 145 -1.14 15.31 -7.43
N PHE A 146 -0.51 14.57 -6.51
CA PHE A 146 0.43 13.52 -6.88
C PHE A 146 -0.25 12.21 -7.26
N GLN A 147 0.32 11.55 -8.26
CA GLN A 147 0.00 10.17 -8.64
C GLN A 147 1.30 9.38 -8.76
N ARG A 148 1.32 8.17 -8.23
CA ARG A 148 2.47 7.27 -8.40
C ARG A 148 2.35 6.52 -9.73
N VAL A 149 3.43 6.49 -10.50
CA VAL A 149 3.58 5.72 -11.73
C VAL A 149 4.86 4.90 -11.60
N ASP A 150 4.77 3.65 -11.21
CA ASP A 150 5.90 2.78 -10.85
C ASP A 150 6.79 3.42 -9.75
N ASP A 151 8.07 3.65 -10.02
CA ASP A 151 8.98 4.37 -9.13
C ASP A 151 8.93 5.90 -9.35
N HIS A 152 8.15 6.38 -10.32
CA HIS A 152 7.98 7.81 -10.59
C HIS A 152 6.80 8.41 -9.82
N VAL A 153 6.83 9.73 -9.64
CA VAL A 153 5.69 10.52 -9.17
C VAL A 153 5.30 11.51 -10.25
N GLY A 154 4.02 11.51 -10.63
CA GLY A 154 3.47 12.42 -11.62
C GLY A 154 2.54 13.46 -11.00
N PHE A 155 2.51 14.66 -11.56
CA PHE A 155 1.46 15.64 -11.32
C PHE A 155 1.31 16.59 -12.50
N GLU A 156 0.13 17.21 -12.59
CA GLU A 156 -0.20 18.18 -13.61
C GLU A 156 0.10 19.60 -13.09
N LEU A 157 0.89 20.36 -13.86
CA LEU A 157 1.28 21.74 -13.55
C LEU A 157 0.55 22.70 -14.50
N PRO A 158 -0.44 23.44 -14.02
CA PRO A 158 -1.04 24.50 -14.81
C PRO A 158 -0.09 25.69 -14.94
N VAL A 159 0.17 26.12 -16.17
CA VAL A 159 1.00 27.29 -16.48
C VAL A 159 0.21 28.26 -17.36
N SER A 160 0.53 29.55 -17.28
CA SER A 160 -0.03 30.54 -18.19
C SER A 160 0.59 30.42 -19.61
N TYR A 161 -0.12 30.92 -20.62
CA TYR A 161 0.39 31.00 -21.98
C TYR A 161 1.75 31.72 -22.05
N SER A 162 1.89 32.85 -21.36
CA SER A 162 3.13 33.62 -21.31
C SER A 162 4.28 32.85 -20.68
N GLN A 163 4.04 32.08 -19.61
CA GLN A 163 5.04 31.21 -18.99
C GLN A 163 5.48 30.07 -19.93
N ALA A 164 4.54 29.50 -20.66
CA ALA A 164 4.87 28.45 -21.62
C ALA A 164 5.69 28.98 -22.82
N VAL A 165 5.36 30.17 -23.30
CA VAL A 165 6.06 30.77 -24.45
C VAL A 165 7.43 31.33 -24.09
N LEU A 166 7.53 32.08 -22.99
CA LEU A 166 8.74 32.78 -22.59
C LEU A 166 9.68 31.93 -21.73
N GLY A 167 9.17 30.84 -21.18
CA GLY A 167 9.80 30.07 -20.12
C GLY A 167 9.62 30.71 -18.76
N ALA A 168 9.75 29.92 -17.71
CA ALA A 168 9.63 30.39 -16.33
C ALA A 168 10.31 29.43 -15.35
N ASP A 169 10.81 29.96 -14.25
CA ASP A 169 11.20 29.19 -13.09
C ASP A 169 10.05 29.16 -12.09
N LEU A 170 9.50 27.99 -11.81
CA LEU A 170 8.33 27.80 -10.97
C LEU A 170 8.67 26.94 -9.75
N GLU A 171 8.23 27.36 -8.57
CA GLU A 171 8.28 26.53 -7.37
C GLU A 171 7.19 25.46 -7.43
N VAL A 172 7.60 24.21 -7.42
CA VAL A 172 6.71 23.06 -7.51
C VAL A 172 6.84 22.17 -6.28
N PRO A 173 5.76 21.48 -5.87
CA PRO A 173 5.81 20.51 -4.79
C PRO A 173 6.60 19.27 -5.22
N THR A 174 7.27 18.65 -4.25
CA THR A 174 7.93 17.35 -4.38
C THR A 174 7.55 16.46 -3.19
N LEU A 175 7.87 15.17 -3.24
CA LEU A 175 7.66 14.26 -2.11
C LEU A 175 8.47 14.65 -0.86
N GLU A 176 9.50 15.46 -1.01
CA GLU A 176 10.41 15.88 0.08
C GLU A 176 10.27 17.39 0.43
N GLY A 177 9.30 18.08 -0.16
CA GLY A 177 9.07 19.51 0.06
C GLY A 177 8.85 20.28 -1.22
N LYS A 178 9.64 21.33 -1.48
CA LYS A 178 9.51 22.19 -2.66
C LYS A 178 10.82 22.22 -3.45
N ALA A 179 10.72 22.34 -4.76
CA ALA A 179 11.86 22.53 -5.64
C ALA A 179 11.51 23.51 -6.78
N VAL A 180 12.53 24.06 -7.42
CA VAL A 180 12.35 24.93 -8.58
C VAL A 180 12.41 24.08 -9.83
N LEU A 181 11.38 24.20 -10.67
CA LEU A 181 11.29 23.61 -12.00
C LEU A 181 11.45 24.73 -13.04
N THR A 182 12.43 24.59 -13.92
CA THR A 182 12.58 25.47 -15.09
C THR A 182 11.71 24.93 -16.22
N VAL A 183 10.72 25.72 -16.63
CA VAL A 183 9.91 25.49 -17.83
C VAL A 183 10.63 26.15 -19.02
N PRO A 184 11.09 25.36 -20.02
CA PRO A 184 11.76 25.93 -21.19
C PRO A 184 10.84 26.82 -22.03
N PRO A 185 11.38 27.83 -22.72
CA PRO A 185 10.58 28.63 -23.67
C PRO A 185 10.02 27.75 -24.79
N GLY A 186 8.76 27.95 -25.15
CA GLY A 186 8.07 27.20 -26.19
C GLY A 186 7.53 25.84 -25.75
N THR A 187 7.48 25.57 -24.44
CA THR A 187 6.89 24.34 -23.88
C THR A 187 5.42 24.20 -24.29
N GLN A 188 5.06 23.02 -24.77
CA GLN A 188 3.71 22.71 -25.24
C GLN A 188 2.85 22.11 -24.14
N SER A 189 1.52 22.29 -24.24
CA SER A 189 0.56 21.60 -23.36
C SER A 189 0.61 20.09 -23.59
N GLY A 190 0.68 19.30 -22.49
CA GLY A 190 0.90 17.87 -22.50
C GLY A 190 2.37 17.45 -22.56
N GLU A 191 3.30 18.40 -22.55
CA GLU A 191 4.74 18.10 -22.46
C GLU A 191 5.09 17.69 -21.04
N ILE A 192 5.94 16.67 -20.91
CA ILE A 192 6.36 16.13 -19.61
C ILE A 192 7.79 16.58 -19.31
N LEU A 193 7.91 17.43 -18.30
CA LEU A 193 9.21 17.85 -17.77
C LEU A 193 9.64 16.89 -16.66
N ARG A 194 10.91 16.48 -16.69
CA ARG A 194 11.44 15.47 -15.77
C ARG A 194 12.40 16.07 -14.76
N MET A 195 12.07 15.90 -13.46
CA MET A 195 12.95 16.22 -12.35
C MET A 195 13.60 14.92 -11.84
N ARG A 196 14.90 14.75 -12.15
CA ARG A 196 15.61 13.50 -11.89
C ARG A 196 15.78 13.21 -10.40
N GLY A 197 15.54 11.94 -10.03
CA GLY A 197 15.74 11.46 -8.67
C GLY A 197 14.74 12.00 -7.64
N MET A 198 13.63 12.62 -8.07
CA MET A 198 12.60 13.18 -7.18
C MET A 198 11.35 12.29 -7.05
N GLY A 199 11.42 11.05 -7.55
CA GLY A 199 10.38 10.03 -7.40
C GLY A 199 10.57 9.15 -6.17
N PHE A 200 9.98 7.95 -6.20
CA PHE A 200 10.10 6.97 -5.13
C PHE A 200 11.41 6.21 -5.20
N PRO A 201 11.99 5.82 -4.06
CA PRO A 201 13.08 4.86 -4.04
C PRO A 201 12.56 3.49 -4.50
N SER A 202 13.34 2.76 -5.27
CA SER A 202 12.97 1.42 -5.70
C SER A 202 13.10 0.42 -4.56
N VAL A 203 12.07 -0.39 -4.33
CA VAL A 203 12.09 -1.47 -3.34
C VAL A 203 13.13 -2.53 -3.68
N HIS A 204 13.39 -2.71 -4.99
CA HIS A 204 14.30 -3.74 -5.49
C HIS A 204 15.76 -3.30 -5.55
N SER A 205 16.02 -1.99 -5.53
CA SER A 205 17.36 -1.42 -5.61
C SER A 205 17.52 -0.21 -4.71
N ARG A 206 18.26 -0.36 -3.62
CA ARG A 206 18.52 0.74 -2.66
C ARG A 206 19.24 1.96 -3.24
N ARG A 207 19.73 1.88 -4.48
CA ARG A 207 20.49 2.95 -5.15
C ARG A 207 19.73 3.66 -6.25
N SER A 208 18.58 3.14 -6.68
CA SER A 208 17.76 3.77 -7.70
C SER A 208 16.58 4.49 -7.08
N LYS A 209 16.37 5.70 -7.53
CA LYS A 209 15.22 6.53 -7.19
C LYS A 209 14.58 6.95 -8.52
N GLY A 210 13.26 6.89 -8.59
CA GLY A 210 12.51 7.36 -9.74
C GLY A 210 12.61 8.87 -9.91
N ASP A 211 11.95 9.39 -10.91
CA ASP A 211 11.90 10.81 -11.24
C ASP A 211 10.52 11.38 -10.94
N GLN A 212 10.45 12.69 -10.79
CA GLN A 212 9.17 13.40 -10.79
C GLN A 212 8.85 13.81 -12.24
N LEU A 213 7.68 13.45 -12.70
CA LEU A 213 7.17 13.71 -14.04
C LEU A 213 6.11 14.81 -13.93
N VAL A 214 6.41 15.97 -14.50
CA VAL A 214 5.55 17.14 -14.44
C VAL A 214 4.92 17.35 -15.81
N GLU A 215 3.63 17.04 -15.93
CA GLU A 215 2.86 17.29 -17.14
C GLU A 215 2.42 18.75 -17.15
N VAL A 216 2.87 19.50 -18.15
CA VAL A 216 2.54 20.92 -18.29
C VAL A 216 1.19 21.06 -18.98
N THR A 217 0.28 21.79 -18.36
CA THR A 217 -1.03 22.12 -18.94
C THR A 217 -1.16 23.64 -19.06
N ILE A 218 -1.43 24.13 -20.27
CA ILE A 218 -1.65 25.58 -20.47
C ILE A 218 -3.07 25.92 -20.03
N GLU A 219 -3.17 26.73 -18.98
CA GLU A 219 -4.46 27.19 -18.48
C GLU A 219 -4.88 28.46 -19.22
N VAL A 220 -6.10 28.43 -19.79
CA VAL A 220 -6.72 29.59 -20.41
C VAL A 220 -7.65 30.25 -19.39
N PRO A 221 -7.38 31.51 -18.97
CA PRO A 221 -8.19 32.19 -17.98
C PRO A 221 -9.60 32.45 -18.51
N LYS A 222 -10.61 32.18 -17.68
CA LYS A 222 -12.02 32.44 -18.04
C LYS A 222 -12.41 33.95 -17.96
N LYS A 223 -11.62 34.72 -17.25
CA LYS A 223 -11.81 36.19 -17.09
C LYS A 223 -10.46 36.86 -17.17
N VAL A 224 -10.35 37.93 -17.86
CA VAL A 224 -9.17 38.78 -18.02
C VAL A 224 -9.48 40.19 -17.58
N SER A 225 -8.49 40.99 -17.20
CA SER A 225 -8.64 42.42 -16.95
C SER A 225 -8.66 43.17 -18.28
N ASP A 226 -9.16 44.41 -18.25
CA ASP A 226 -9.21 45.28 -19.46
C ASP A 226 -7.83 45.46 -20.08
N GLU A 227 -6.79 45.59 -19.26
CA GLU A 227 -5.40 45.67 -19.70
C GLU A 227 -4.91 44.39 -20.37
N GLN A 228 -5.26 43.24 -19.80
CA GLN A 228 -4.91 41.93 -20.39
C GLN A 228 -5.65 41.73 -21.72
N GLU A 229 -6.91 42.14 -21.82
CA GLU A 229 -7.69 42.04 -23.04
C GLU A 229 -7.07 42.87 -24.16
N GLU A 230 -6.63 44.08 -23.87
CA GLU A 230 -5.98 44.98 -24.85
C GLU A 230 -4.67 44.33 -25.37
N LEU A 231 -3.81 43.81 -24.47
CA LEU A 231 -2.56 43.12 -24.85
C LEU A 231 -2.83 41.86 -25.68
N LEU A 232 -3.87 41.09 -25.31
CA LEU A 232 -4.26 39.90 -26.07
C LEU A 232 -4.78 40.23 -27.46
N ARG A 233 -5.50 41.37 -27.64
CA ARG A 233 -5.93 41.84 -28.96
C ARG A 233 -4.74 42.23 -29.85
N GLN A 234 -3.76 42.94 -29.29
CA GLN A 234 -2.51 43.28 -30.00
C GLN A 234 -1.74 42.03 -30.39
N LEU A 235 -1.66 41.04 -29.49
CA LEU A 235 -1.02 39.76 -29.80
C LEU A 235 -1.75 39.03 -30.94
N ALA A 236 -3.08 39.00 -30.92
CA ALA A 236 -3.90 38.39 -31.97
C ALA A 236 -3.64 38.96 -33.35
N GLU A 237 -3.50 40.32 -33.44
CA GLU A 237 -3.17 41.01 -34.70
C GLU A 237 -1.80 40.55 -35.25
N ILE A 238 -0.78 40.34 -34.38
CA ILE A 238 0.52 39.85 -34.77
C ILE A 238 0.40 38.38 -35.25
N GLU A 239 -0.35 37.53 -34.52
CA GLU A 239 -0.54 36.12 -34.87
C GLU A 239 -1.36 35.90 -36.16
N GLU A 240 -2.20 36.87 -36.59
CA GLU A 240 -2.89 36.81 -37.88
C GLU A 240 -1.90 36.99 -39.06
N THR A 241 -0.88 37.81 -38.88
CA THR A 241 0.16 38.02 -39.88
C THR A 241 1.22 36.95 -39.94
N GLU A 242 1.54 36.31 -38.79
CA GLU A 242 2.53 35.25 -38.65
C GLU A 242 1.89 33.95 -38.19
N VAL A 243 1.28 33.20 -39.11
CA VAL A 243 0.64 31.91 -38.79
C VAL A 243 1.65 30.84 -38.46
N GLY A 244 1.61 30.30 -37.25
CA GLY A 244 2.49 29.20 -36.80
C GLY A 244 2.39 27.95 -37.69
N ALA A 245 3.49 27.22 -37.85
CA ALA A 245 3.63 26.11 -38.80
C ALA A 245 2.53 25.02 -38.62
N ARG A 246 2.09 24.73 -37.39
CA ARG A 246 1.05 23.73 -37.11
C ARG A 246 -0.34 24.18 -37.57
N ARG A 247 -0.67 25.44 -37.35
CA ARG A 247 -1.93 26.06 -37.80
C ARG A 247 -1.95 26.16 -39.33
N LYS A 248 -0.84 26.54 -39.94
CA LYS A 248 -0.67 26.59 -41.40
C LYS A 248 -0.86 25.21 -42.03
N GLY A 249 -0.19 24.19 -41.53
CA GLY A 249 -0.34 22.82 -42.04
C GLY A 249 -1.74 22.21 -41.84
N PHE A 250 -2.50 22.66 -40.82
CA PHE A 250 -3.92 22.30 -40.69
C PHE A 250 -4.77 23.00 -41.74
N LEU A 251 -4.59 24.31 -41.94
CA LEU A 251 -5.34 25.10 -42.91
C LEU A 251 -5.06 24.65 -44.35
N ASP A 252 -3.83 24.26 -44.66
CA ASP A 252 -3.47 23.73 -45.98
C ASP A 252 -4.17 22.38 -46.24
N ARG A 253 -4.14 21.45 -45.26
CA ARG A 253 -4.88 20.17 -45.36
C ARG A 253 -6.39 20.37 -45.42
N PHE A 254 -6.92 21.37 -44.70
CA PHE A 254 -8.34 21.68 -44.76
C PHE A 254 -8.75 22.18 -46.15
N LYS A 255 -7.94 23.03 -46.78
CA LYS A 255 -8.18 23.50 -48.15
C LYS A 255 -8.07 22.39 -49.17
N GLU A 256 -7.12 21.46 -49.04
CA GLU A 256 -6.99 20.29 -49.90
C GLU A 256 -8.18 19.34 -49.81
N TYR A 257 -8.83 19.25 -48.62
CA TYR A 257 -9.94 18.34 -48.40
C TYR A 257 -11.27 18.89 -48.90
N PHE A 258 -11.49 20.20 -48.86
CA PHE A 258 -12.74 20.88 -49.23
C PHE A 258 -12.63 21.77 -50.50
N GLY A 259 -11.48 21.93 -51.07
CA GLY A 259 -11.25 22.67 -52.33
C GLY A 259 -11.14 21.75 -53.48
#